data_17259165fd80262c979696b9756b7c9b
#
_entry.id   17259165fd80262c979696b9756b7c9b
#
_cell.length_a   1.000
_cell.length_b   1.000
_cell.length_c   1.000
_cell.angle_alpha   90.00
_cell.angle_beta   90.00
_cell.angle_gamma   90.00
#
_symmetry.space_group_name_H-M   'P 1'
#
loop_
_entity.id
_entity.type
_entity.pdbx_description
1 polymer ?
#
loop_
_entity_poly.entity_id
_entity_poly.type
_entity_poly.pdbx_seq_one_letter_code
_entity_poly.pdbx_strand_id
1 'polypeptide(L)'
;MKKSVLVLILAAAALPAAEFQKIFDGKTLNGWKLVGGKGPGYIVENGLIVCPADGGGNLFTEKEYSNFVLRFEFKMEPGANNGIGIRAPLEGDAAYQGMEIQILDHDHARYKGKIKDVQKHGSIYDVIAAKDGALKPAGEWNKEEIIADGRKIKVTLNGKVIVDANLDTVTDPAVLKKHPGLARTSGHIGFLGHGTRVEFRNLSVKELN
;
A
#
# COMPACT_ATOMS: atom_id res chain seq x y z
N MET A 1 -20.35 -60.97 -24.36
CA MET A 1 -20.28 -60.12 -23.15
C MET A 1 -19.67 -58.76 -23.52
N LYS A 2 -20.46 -57.71 -23.63
CA LYS A 2 -19.97 -56.35 -23.97
C LYS A 2 -19.61 -55.65 -22.65
N LYS A 3 -18.34 -55.30 -22.47
CA LYS A 3 -17.88 -54.51 -21.31
C LYS A 3 -18.11 -53.02 -21.62
N SER A 4 -19.07 -52.42 -20.92
CA SER A 4 -19.25 -50.95 -20.95
C SER A 4 -18.18 -50.30 -20.09
N VAL A 5 -17.38 -49.40 -20.69
CA VAL A 5 -16.43 -48.54 -19.99
C VAL A 5 -17.15 -47.27 -19.62
N LEU A 6 -17.34 -47.04 -18.32
CA LEU A 6 -17.90 -45.79 -17.80
C LEU A 6 -16.78 -44.75 -17.72
N VAL A 7 -16.81 -43.73 -18.58
CA VAL A 7 -15.89 -42.61 -18.55
C VAL A 7 -16.45 -41.58 -17.59
N LEU A 8 -15.82 -41.45 -16.42
CA LEU A 8 -16.15 -40.39 -15.45
C LEU A 8 -15.50 -39.07 -15.94
N ILE A 9 -16.30 -38.13 -16.43
CA ILE A 9 -15.83 -36.80 -16.77
C ILE A 9 -15.87 -35.97 -15.47
N LEU A 10 -14.71 -35.72 -14.86
CA LEU A 10 -14.56 -34.72 -13.78
C LEU A 10 -14.69 -33.35 -14.43
N ALA A 11 -15.80 -32.67 -14.19
CA ALA A 11 -15.92 -31.24 -14.47
C ALA A 11 -15.11 -30.48 -13.42
N ALA A 12 -14.00 -29.90 -13.83
CA ALA A 12 -13.27 -28.93 -13.01
C ALA A 12 -14.12 -27.66 -12.92
N ALA A 13 -14.70 -27.37 -11.77
CA ALA A 13 -15.36 -26.08 -11.51
C ALA A 13 -14.27 -25.00 -11.52
N ALA A 14 -14.29 -24.11 -12.49
CA ALA A 14 -13.44 -22.94 -12.50
C ALA A 14 -13.86 -22.04 -11.31
N LEU A 15 -12.95 -21.78 -10.38
CA LEU A 15 -13.16 -20.80 -9.33
C LEU A 15 -13.35 -19.43 -9.99
N PRO A 16 -14.35 -18.65 -9.57
CA PRO A 16 -14.55 -17.30 -10.11
C PRO A 16 -13.28 -16.47 -9.85
N ALA A 17 -12.85 -15.71 -10.86
CA ALA A 17 -11.73 -14.79 -10.70
C ALA A 17 -12.05 -13.80 -9.56
N ALA A 18 -11.10 -13.60 -8.65
CA ALA A 18 -11.28 -12.66 -7.55
C ALA A 18 -11.56 -11.25 -8.10
N GLU A 19 -12.61 -10.61 -7.60
CA GLU A 19 -13.01 -9.26 -8.00
C GLU A 19 -12.49 -8.21 -7.02
N PHE A 20 -12.42 -6.95 -7.47
CA PHE A 20 -12.09 -5.83 -6.58
C PHE A 20 -13.23 -5.57 -5.58
N GLN A 21 -12.90 -5.59 -4.31
CA GLN A 21 -13.79 -5.24 -3.21
C GLN A 21 -13.42 -3.87 -2.67
N LYS A 22 -14.43 -2.99 -2.47
CA LYS A 22 -14.22 -1.72 -1.78
C LYS A 22 -13.91 -1.98 -0.31
N ILE A 23 -12.85 -1.35 0.21
CA ILE A 23 -12.43 -1.43 1.61
C ILE A 23 -12.69 -0.13 2.38
N PHE A 24 -13.39 0.81 1.77
CA PHE A 24 -13.90 2.04 2.38
C PHE A 24 -15.29 2.36 1.80
N ASP A 25 -16.25 2.63 2.69
CA ASP A 25 -17.65 2.86 2.34
C ASP A 25 -17.98 4.33 2.00
N GLY A 26 -16.99 5.24 2.17
CA GLY A 26 -17.16 6.68 1.99
C GLY A 26 -17.84 7.39 3.17
N LYS A 27 -18.15 6.69 4.28
CA LYS A 27 -18.91 7.23 5.41
C LYS A 27 -18.29 6.96 6.77
N THR A 28 -17.68 5.80 6.96
CA THR A 28 -17.16 5.34 8.26
C THR A 28 -15.78 4.73 8.12
N LEU A 29 -15.07 4.64 9.24
CA LEU A 29 -13.84 3.87 9.34
C LEU A 29 -14.08 2.44 9.85
N ASN A 30 -15.28 1.89 9.66
CA ASN A 30 -15.57 0.48 9.98
C ASN A 30 -14.65 -0.44 9.16
N GLY A 31 -14.05 -1.43 9.81
CA GLY A 31 -13.03 -2.30 9.19
C GLY A 31 -11.61 -1.72 9.19
N TRP A 32 -11.44 -0.56 9.87
CA TRP A 32 -10.16 0.10 10.06
C TRP A 32 -9.84 0.29 11.54
N LYS A 33 -8.56 0.21 11.90
CA LYS A 33 -8.05 0.36 13.26
C LYS A 33 -6.96 1.42 13.29
N LEU A 34 -7.15 2.46 14.13
CA LEU A 34 -6.12 3.46 14.39
C LEU A 34 -5.12 2.94 15.44
N VAL A 35 -3.85 3.02 15.15
CA VAL A 35 -2.73 2.65 16.02
C VAL A 35 -1.81 3.85 16.19
N GLY A 36 -1.42 4.14 17.45
CA GLY A 36 -0.53 5.26 17.75
C GLY A 36 -1.10 6.62 17.34
N GLY A 37 -2.41 6.79 17.44
CA GLY A 37 -3.13 8.00 17.02
C GLY A 37 -2.59 9.27 17.70
N LYS A 38 -2.54 10.36 16.92
CA LYS A 38 -2.22 11.70 17.38
C LYS A 38 -3.34 12.65 16.95
N GLY A 39 -3.77 13.55 17.84
CA GLY A 39 -4.88 14.45 17.59
C GLY A 39 -6.14 13.68 17.21
N PRO A 40 -6.89 14.08 16.17
CA PRO A 40 -8.07 13.35 15.69
C PRO A 40 -7.75 12.03 14.96
N GLY A 41 -6.46 11.70 14.77
CA GLY A 41 -6.04 10.55 13.99
C GLY A 41 -6.35 10.73 12.51
N TYR A 42 -7.08 9.76 11.94
CA TYR A 42 -7.70 9.87 10.61
C TYR A 42 -9.20 10.13 10.77
N ILE A 43 -9.76 10.93 9.87
CA ILE A 43 -11.18 11.29 9.86
C ILE A 43 -11.81 10.94 8.51
N VAL A 44 -13.15 10.87 8.49
CA VAL A 44 -13.92 10.83 7.24
C VAL A 44 -14.49 12.22 6.97
N GLU A 45 -14.12 12.80 5.83
CA GLU A 45 -14.56 14.12 5.40
C GLU A 45 -14.96 14.08 3.92
N ASN A 46 -16.20 14.46 3.60
CA ASN A 46 -16.71 14.52 2.23
C ASN A 46 -16.52 13.22 1.41
N GLY A 47 -16.66 12.06 2.04
CA GLY A 47 -16.48 10.76 1.38
C GLY A 47 -15.03 10.33 1.21
N LEU A 48 -14.09 10.99 1.88
CA LEU A 48 -12.65 10.73 1.83
C LEU A 48 -12.16 10.21 3.19
N ILE A 49 -11.15 9.35 3.20
CA ILE A 49 -10.29 9.17 4.37
C ILE A 49 -9.25 10.28 4.35
N VAL A 50 -9.13 11.01 5.44
CA VAL A 50 -8.24 12.17 5.55
C VAL A 50 -7.32 11.98 6.75
N CYS A 51 -6.01 12.08 6.52
CA CYS A 51 -5.03 12.38 7.56
C CYS A 51 -4.95 13.91 7.67
N PRO A 52 -5.51 14.56 8.69
CA PRO A 52 -5.42 16.02 8.80
C PRO A 52 -4.04 16.47 9.28
N ALA A 53 -3.73 17.77 9.13
CA ALA A 53 -2.41 18.32 9.49
C ALA A 53 -2.10 18.24 11.01
N ASP A 54 -3.13 18.22 11.84
CA ASP A 54 -3.04 18.06 13.31
C ASP A 54 -3.27 16.62 13.78
N GLY A 55 -3.51 15.69 12.83
CA GLY A 55 -3.74 14.28 13.06
C GLY A 55 -2.50 13.43 12.80
N GLY A 56 -2.69 12.12 12.79
CA GLY A 56 -1.65 11.14 12.48
C GLY A 56 -1.82 9.85 13.24
N GLY A 57 -0.78 9.05 13.26
CA GLY A 57 -0.80 7.64 13.62
C GLY A 57 -0.97 6.79 12.38
N ASN A 58 -1.16 5.50 12.59
CA ASN A 58 -1.32 4.53 11.50
C ASN A 58 -2.76 4.03 11.46
N LEU A 59 -3.42 4.16 10.31
CA LEU A 59 -4.77 3.64 10.11
C LEU A 59 -4.69 2.34 9.29
N PHE A 60 -4.88 1.19 9.93
CA PHE A 60 -4.77 -0.13 9.31
C PHE A 60 -6.12 -0.76 9.04
N THR A 61 -6.23 -1.58 7.97
CA THR A 61 -7.35 -2.51 7.81
C THR A 61 -7.38 -3.50 8.98
N GLU A 62 -8.56 -3.86 9.49
CA GLU A 62 -8.69 -4.94 10.49
C GLU A 62 -8.36 -6.31 9.87
N LYS A 63 -8.67 -6.49 8.58
CA LYS A 63 -8.32 -7.68 7.81
C LYS A 63 -6.84 -7.65 7.40
N GLU A 64 -6.18 -8.80 7.47
CA GLU A 64 -4.87 -9.02 6.85
C GLU A 64 -4.99 -9.48 5.40
N TYR A 65 -3.96 -9.17 4.62
CA TYR A 65 -3.83 -9.55 3.21
C TYR A 65 -2.45 -10.15 2.95
N SER A 66 -2.39 -11.22 2.14
CA SER A 66 -1.15 -11.87 1.73
C SER A 66 -0.71 -11.41 0.34
N ASN A 67 -1.41 -11.90 -0.69
CA ASN A 67 -1.20 -11.50 -2.07
C ASN A 67 -2.41 -10.68 -2.54
N PHE A 68 -2.17 -9.50 -3.09
CA PHE A 68 -3.25 -8.60 -3.43
C PHE A 68 -2.87 -7.57 -4.50
N VAL A 69 -3.90 -6.97 -5.09
CA VAL A 69 -3.83 -5.73 -5.83
C VAL A 69 -4.62 -4.69 -5.05
N LEU A 70 -3.96 -3.64 -4.57
CA LEU A 70 -4.58 -2.47 -3.96
C LEU A 70 -4.68 -1.35 -5.00
N ARG A 71 -5.84 -0.72 -5.12
CA ARG A 71 -6.06 0.49 -5.92
C ARG A 71 -6.63 1.59 -5.05
N PHE A 72 -6.11 2.80 -5.22
CA PHE A 72 -6.61 3.98 -4.53
C PHE A 72 -6.24 5.25 -5.29
N GLU A 73 -6.86 6.35 -4.88
CA GLU A 73 -6.46 7.68 -5.30
C GLU A 73 -6.07 8.48 -4.06
N PHE A 74 -5.05 9.32 -4.19
CA PHE A 74 -4.59 10.19 -3.12
C PHE A 74 -4.35 11.62 -3.62
N LYS A 75 -4.46 12.58 -2.71
CA LYS A 75 -4.13 13.98 -2.92
C LYS A 75 -3.37 14.50 -1.71
N MET A 76 -2.26 15.18 -1.95
CA MET A 76 -1.36 15.72 -0.93
C MET A 76 -1.44 17.23 -0.87
N GLU A 77 -1.29 17.81 0.31
CA GLU A 77 -0.89 19.21 0.45
C GLU A 77 0.60 19.41 0.14
N PRO A 78 1.04 20.67 -0.16
CA PRO A 78 2.47 20.95 -0.37
C PRO A 78 3.32 20.50 0.83
N GLY A 79 4.38 19.73 0.57
CA GLY A 79 5.27 19.20 1.58
C GLY A 79 4.69 18.09 2.44
N ALA A 80 3.60 17.45 2.00
CA ALA A 80 2.98 16.35 2.73
C ALA A 80 3.84 15.08 2.73
N ASN A 81 3.71 14.33 3.82
CA ASN A 81 4.33 13.02 4.06
C ASN A 81 3.30 12.05 4.64
N ASN A 82 3.22 10.88 4.07
CA ASN A 82 2.41 9.74 4.48
C ASN A 82 3.04 8.47 3.91
N GLY A 83 2.43 7.31 4.10
CA GLY A 83 2.88 6.06 3.49
C GLY A 83 1.75 5.07 3.36
N ILE A 84 1.90 4.11 2.46
CA ILE A 84 1.03 2.94 2.40
C ILE A 84 1.79 1.77 3.03
N GLY A 85 1.41 1.41 4.25
CA GLY A 85 1.89 0.20 4.90
C GLY A 85 1.29 -1.03 4.21
N ILE A 86 2.11 -1.99 3.82
CA ILE A 86 1.69 -3.28 3.28
C ILE A 86 2.31 -4.42 4.08
N ARG A 87 1.53 -5.49 4.28
CA ARG A 87 1.92 -6.62 5.15
C ARG A 87 2.42 -6.14 6.52
N ALA A 88 1.89 -5.03 7.02
CA ALA A 88 2.31 -4.41 8.25
C ALA A 88 1.72 -5.12 9.48
N PRO A 89 2.44 -5.25 10.60
CA PRO A 89 1.87 -5.61 11.88
C PRO A 89 1.16 -4.40 12.50
N LEU A 90 0.32 -4.63 13.50
CA LEU A 90 -0.30 -3.55 14.29
C LEU A 90 0.62 -2.97 15.36
N GLU A 91 1.79 -3.55 15.55
CA GLU A 91 2.77 -3.16 16.56
C GLU A 91 4.12 -2.82 15.93
N GLY A 92 4.87 -1.95 16.60
CA GLY A 92 6.17 -1.50 16.11
C GLY A 92 6.07 -0.48 14.97
N ASP A 93 7.20 -0.23 14.31
CA ASP A 93 7.27 0.70 13.18
C ASP A 93 6.91 -0.04 11.89
N ALA A 94 5.76 0.32 11.32
CA ALA A 94 5.21 -0.34 10.15
C ALA A 94 6.10 -0.25 8.90
N ALA A 95 6.91 0.81 8.77
CA ALA A 95 7.83 0.98 7.65
C ALA A 95 8.97 -0.04 7.66
N TYR A 96 9.33 -0.54 8.85
CA TYR A 96 10.41 -1.51 9.03
C TYR A 96 9.92 -2.91 9.36
N GLN A 97 8.86 -3.03 10.17
CA GLN A 97 8.28 -4.32 10.58
C GLN A 97 7.29 -4.88 9.56
N GLY A 98 6.80 -4.05 8.65
CA GLY A 98 6.11 -4.35 7.41
C GLY A 98 6.93 -3.84 6.23
N MET A 99 6.24 -3.27 5.25
CA MET A 99 6.84 -2.48 4.15
C MET A 99 6.01 -1.21 3.97
N GLU A 100 6.69 -0.11 3.65
CA GLU A 100 6.04 1.15 3.31
C GLU A 100 6.27 1.48 1.84
N ILE A 101 5.18 1.77 1.11
CA ILE A 101 5.25 2.46 -0.17
C ILE A 101 5.06 3.95 0.12
N GLN A 102 6.10 4.73 -0.12
CA GLN A 102 6.17 6.13 0.30
C GLN A 102 5.17 7.03 -0.42
N ILE A 103 4.43 7.86 0.31
CA ILE A 103 3.59 8.94 -0.19
C ILE A 103 4.23 10.27 0.22
N LEU A 104 4.90 10.97 -0.70
CA LEU A 104 5.71 12.14 -0.37
C LEU A 104 5.70 13.18 -1.50
N ASP A 105 5.48 14.43 -1.15
CA ASP A 105 5.78 15.57 -2.03
C ASP A 105 7.30 15.83 -2.02
N HIS A 106 8.06 14.92 -2.67
CA HIS A 106 9.52 14.91 -2.60
C HIS A 106 10.20 16.07 -3.32
N ASP A 107 9.48 16.79 -4.21
CA ASP A 107 9.96 17.99 -4.88
C ASP A 107 9.80 19.28 -4.05
N HIS A 108 9.03 19.21 -2.96
CA HIS A 108 8.89 20.35 -2.04
C HIS A 108 10.24 20.72 -1.38
N ALA A 109 10.48 22.00 -1.13
CA ALA A 109 11.74 22.52 -0.55
C ALA A 109 12.13 21.87 0.80
N ARG A 110 11.17 21.28 1.51
CA ARG A 110 11.41 20.52 2.74
C ARG A 110 12.27 19.28 2.48
N TYR A 111 12.15 18.62 1.31
CA TYR A 111 12.73 17.32 1.01
C TYR A 111 13.73 17.33 -0.17
N LYS A 112 13.51 18.22 -1.15
CA LYS A 112 14.31 18.30 -2.38
C LYS A 112 15.79 18.44 -2.07
N GLY A 113 16.60 17.49 -2.55
CA GLY A 113 18.05 17.45 -2.31
C GLY A 113 18.47 17.03 -0.90
N LYS A 114 17.54 16.65 -0.01
CA LYS A 114 17.80 16.31 1.39
C LYS A 114 17.50 14.85 1.72
N ILE A 115 16.80 14.13 0.86
CA ILE A 115 16.44 12.72 1.02
C ILE A 115 17.13 11.87 -0.04
N LYS A 116 17.26 10.58 0.25
CA LYS A 116 17.79 9.58 -0.69
C LYS A 116 16.72 9.18 -1.71
N ASP A 117 17.13 8.64 -2.86
CA ASP A 117 16.18 8.16 -3.88
C ASP A 117 15.23 7.09 -3.34
N VAL A 118 15.71 6.21 -2.47
CA VAL A 118 14.90 5.18 -1.79
C VAL A 118 13.87 5.73 -0.80
N GLN A 119 13.83 7.05 -0.58
CA GLN A 119 12.89 7.74 0.31
C GLN A 119 11.90 8.63 -0.46
N LYS A 120 12.04 8.70 -1.79
CA LYS A 120 11.12 9.43 -2.64
C LYS A 120 9.77 8.70 -2.77
N HIS A 121 8.76 9.45 -3.22
CA HIS A 121 7.42 8.92 -3.45
C HIS A 121 7.45 7.63 -4.28
N GLY A 122 6.62 6.66 -3.89
CA GLY A 122 6.44 5.37 -4.55
C GLY A 122 7.53 4.34 -4.25
N SER A 123 8.65 4.72 -3.61
CA SER A 123 9.72 3.79 -3.21
C SER A 123 9.21 2.77 -2.19
N ILE A 124 9.75 1.54 -2.22
CA ILE A 124 9.74 0.69 -1.03
C ILE A 124 10.72 1.36 -0.08
N TYR A 125 10.18 2.08 0.91
CA TYR A 125 10.88 3.05 1.73
C TYR A 125 12.19 2.52 2.29
N ASP A 126 13.28 3.25 2.01
CA ASP A 126 14.67 2.99 2.43
C ASP A 126 15.23 1.62 1.97
N VAL A 127 14.57 0.99 0.96
CA VAL A 127 14.97 -0.32 0.39
C VAL A 127 15.15 -0.23 -1.13
N ILE A 128 14.09 0.12 -1.89
CA ILE A 128 14.11 0.14 -3.36
C ILE A 128 13.55 1.46 -3.87
N ALA A 129 14.34 2.18 -4.64
CA ALA A 129 13.95 3.46 -5.21
C ALA A 129 12.89 3.30 -6.32
N ALA A 130 11.88 4.18 -6.31
CA ALA A 130 10.96 4.34 -7.42
C ALA A 130 11.59 5.15 -8.56
N LYS A 131 11.07 4.97 -9.78
CA LYS A 131 11.38 5.83 -10.93
C LYS A 131 10.62 7.14 -10.81
N ASP A 132 11.29 8.25 -11.01
CA ASP A 132 10.70 9.60 -10.98
C ASP A 132 9.78 9.90 -12.19
N GLY A 133 9.04 11.02 -12.11
CA GLY A 133 8.33 11.63 -13.21
C GLY A 133 6.91 11.12 -13.47
N ALA A 134 6.30 10.46 -12.49
CA ALA A 134 4.90 10.04 -12.56
C ALA A 134 3.99 10.78 -11.57
N LEU A 135 4.56 11.38 -10.50
CA LEU A 135 3.83 12.12 -9.49
C LEU A 135 3.33 13.45 -10.05
N LYS A 136 2.05 13.75 -9.83
CA LYS A 136 1.46 15.06 -10.13
C LYS A 136 1.76 16.05 -9.00
N PRO A 137 1.71 17.35 -9.27
CA PRO A 137 1.89 18.38 -8.26
C PRO A 137 0.96 18.22 -7.06
N ALA A 138 1.41 18.71 -5.89
CA ALA A 138 0.57 18.81 -4.71
C ALA A 138 -0.75 19.54 -5.01
N GLY A 139 -1.85 19.09 -4.43
CA GLY A 139 -3.21 19.56 -4.72
C GLY A 139 -3.93 18.81 -5.84
N GLU A 140 -3.24 17.98 -6.63
CA GLU A 140 -3.84 17.15 -7.66
C GLU A 140 -4.07 15.69 -7.20
N TRP A 141 -5.14 15.07 -7.72
CA TRP A 141 -5.43 13.66 -7.50
C TRP A 141 -4.48 12.77 -8.32
N ASN A 142 -3.82 11.87 -7.63
CA ASN A 142 -3.00 10.80 -8.18
C ASN A 142 -3.76 9.47 -8.07
N LYS A 143 -3.52 8.55 -9.02
CA LYS A 143 -4.01 7.17 -8.99
C LYS A 143 -2.83 6.24 -8.78
N GLU A 144 -2.94 5.37 -7.79
CA GLU A 144 -1.89 4.40 -7.50
C GLU A 144 -2.45 2.98 -7.41
N GLU A 145 -1.68 2.04 -7.94
CA GLU A 145 -1.92 0.61 -7.84
C GLU A 145 -0.67 -0.05 -7.26
N ILE A 146 -0.86 -0.84 -6.21
CA ILE A 146 0.19 -1.63 -5.59
C ILE A 146 -0.18 -3.10 -5.74
N ILE A 147 0.71 -3.90 -6.34
CA ILE A 147 0.60 -5.36 -6.41
C ILE A 147 1.63 -5.95 -5.47
N ALA A 148 1.18 -6.77 -4.53
CA ALA A 148 2.02 -7.63 -3.71
C ALA A 148 1.67 -9.09 -4.05
N ASP A 149 2.58 -9.80 -4.70
CA ASP A 149 2.41 -11.18 -5.15
C ASP A 149 3.66 -12.00 -4.79
N GLY A 150 3.56 -12.81 -3.75
CA GLY A 150 4.72 -13.49 -3.15
C GLY A 150 5.81 -12.49 -2.80
N ARG A 151 6.97 -12.62 -3.45
CA ARG A 151 8.13 -11.75 -3.28
C ARG A 151 8.18 -10.57 -4.26
N LYS A 152 7.18 -10.48 -5.17
CA LYS A 152 7.13 -9.41 -6.16
C LYS A 152 6.28 -8.26 -5.64
N ILE A 153 6.83 -7.04 -5.71
CA ILE A 153 6.13 -5.79 -5.41
C ILE A 153 6.19 -4.91 -6.66
N LYS A 154 5.02 -4.50 -7.13
CA LYS A 154 4.90 -3.58 -8.26
C LYS A 154 4.06 -2.38 -7.88
N VAL A 155 4.56 -1.18 -8.19
CA VAL A 155 3.84 0.07 -7.97
C VAL A 155 3.63 0.77 -9.31
N THR A 156 2.39 1.11 -9.60
CA THR A 156 1.98 1.86 -10.79
C THR A 156 1.35 3.18 -10.36
N LEU A 157 1.94 4.30 -10.75
CA LEU A 157 1.47 5.64 -10.45
C LEU A 157 1.02 6.35 -11.73
N ASN A 158 -0.22 6.81 -11.79
CA ASN A 158 -0.81 7.51 -12.93
C ASN A 158 -0.59 6.77 -14.27
N GLY A 159 -0.68 5.43 -14.24
CA GLY A 159 -0.49 4.56 -15.41
C GLY A 159 0.97 4.23 -15.76
N LYS A 160 1.95 4.75 -15.02
CA LYS A 160 3.38 4.42 -15.21
C LYS A 160 3.86 3.49 -14.11
N VAL A 161 4.54 2.39 -14.49
CA VAL A 161 5.22 1.49 -13.55
C VAL A 161 6.45 2.20 -13.00
N ILE A 162 6.45 2.52 -11.70
CA ILE A 162 7.54 3.21 -10.99
C ILE A 162 8.39 2.26 -10.15
N VAL A 163 7.82 1.14 -9.69
CA VAL A 163 8.55 0.01 -9.08
C VAL A 163 8.08 -1.29 -9.73
N ASP A 164 9.01 -2.17 -10.07
CA ASP A 164 8.77 -3.57 -10.45
C ASP A 164 9.93 -4.37 -9.87
N ALA A 165 9.73 -4.88 -8.66
CA ALA A 165 10.81 -5.41 -7.83
C ALA A 165 10.53 -6.86 -7.39
N ASN A 166 11.60 -7.65 -7.29
CA ASN A 166 11.61 -8.91 -6.57
C ASN A 166 12.41 -8.71 -5.27
N LEU A 167 11.77 -8.87 -4.12
CA LEU A 167 12.41 -8.72 -2.81
C LEU A 167 13.58 -9.69 -2.57
N ASP A 168 13.66 -10.80 -3.31
CA ASP A 168 14.78 -11.75 -3.24
C ASP A 168 16.08 -11.15 -3.79
N THR A 169 16.02 -10.06 -4.54
CA THR A 169 17.20 -9.32 -5.00
C THR A 169 17.81 -8.42 -3.93
N VAL A 170 17.10 -8.20 -2.81
CA VAL A 170 17.60 -7.43 -1.67
C VAL A 170 18.47 -8.37 -0.81
N THR A 171 19.77 -8.31 -0.99
CA THR A 171 20.74 -9.22 -0.34
C THR A 171 21.66 -8.52 0.66
N ASP A 172 21.62 -7.19 0.76
CA ASP A 172 22.43 -6.43 1.73
C ASP A 172 22.00 -6.78 3.17
N PRO A 173 22.90 -7.38 3.99
CA PRO A 173 22.58 -7.77 5.36
C PRO A 173 22.18 -6.60 6.26
N ALA A 174 22.70 -5.40 6.01
CA ALA A 174 22.36 -4.21 6.78
C ALA A 174 20.92 -3.76 6.48
N VAL A 175 20.48 -3.81 5.21
CA VAL A 175 19.12 -3.54 4.80
C VAL A 175 18.16 -4.59 5.40
N LEU A 176 18.48 -5.88 5.26
CA LEU A 176 17.65 -6.97 5.78
C LEU A 176 17.50 -6.91 7.31
N LYS A 177 18.57 -6.56 8.03
CA LYS A 177 18.53 -6.37 9.48
C LYS A 177 17.65 -5.19 9.88
N LYS A 178 17.70 -4.09 9.12
CA LYS A 178 16.92 -2.88 9.36
C LYS A 178 15.44 -3.06 9.00
N HIS A 179 15.15 -3.85 7.97
CA HIS A 179 13.82 -4.09 7.43
C HIS A 179 13.38 -5.56 7.55
N PRO A 180 13.19 -6.11 8.76
CA PRO A 180 12.77 -7.50 8.95
C PRO A 180 11.39 -7.77 8.33
N GLY A 181 10.57 -6.74 8.14
CA GLY A 181 9.27 -6.83 7.47
C GLY A 181 9.32 -7.29 6.02
N LEU A 182 10.48 -7.19 5.34
CA LEU A 182 10.66 -7.74 3.99
C LEU A 182 10.45 -9.25 3.91
N ALA A 183 10.57 -9.97 5.04
CA ALA A 183 10.32 -11.41 5.11
C ALA A 183 8.83 -11.76 5.27
N ARG A 184 7.94 -10.79 5.56
CA ARG A 184 6.52 -11.06 5.80
C ARG A 184 5.79 -11.43 4.52
N THR A 185 4.88 -12.39 4.65
CA THR A 185 4.02 -12.87 3.56
C THR A 185 2.58 -12.38 3.69
N SER A 186 2.18 -11.90 4.89
CA SER A 186 0.86 -11.33 5.18
C SER A 186 0.94 -10.21 6.22
N GLY A 187 -0.13 -9.46 6.33
CA GLY A 187 -0.35 -8.42 7.32
C GLY A 187 -1.35 -7.37 6.83
N HIS A 188 -1.46 -6.30 7.57
CA HIS A 188 -2.43 -5.25 7.32
C HIS A 188 -1.99 -4.31 6.20
N ILE A 189 -2.98 -3.72 5.53
CA ILE A 189 -2.80 -2.55 4.65
C ILE A 189 -3.14 -1.32 5.49
N GLY A 190 -2.37 -0.24 5.37
CA GLY A 190 -2.68 0.96 6.14
C GLY A 190 -2.07 2.24 5.60
N PHE A 191 -2.45 3.35 6.22
CA PHE A 191 -1.92 4.68 5.97
C PHE A 191 -1.03 5.07 7.14
N LEU A 192 0.18 5.54 6.85
CA LEU A 192 1.21 5.89 7.84
C LEU A 192 1.34 7.42 7.90
N GLY A 193 0.63 8.04 8.86
CA GLY A 193 0.49 9.49 8.95
C GLY A 193 1.63 10.19 9.67
N HIS A 194 2.10 11.32 9.11
CA HIS A 194 3.19 12.14 9.64
C HIS A 194 2.78 13.59 9.97
N GLY A 195 1.49 13.81 10.31
CA GLY A 195 1.00 15.14 10.71
C GLY A 195 0.99 16.15 9.56
N THR A 196 0.68 15.69 8.36
CA THR A 196 0.44 16.51 7.17
C THR A 196 -0.83 16.03 6.48
N ARG A 197 -1.56 16.97 5.83
CA ARG A 197 -2.83 16.59 5.20
C ARG A 197 -2.59 15.77 3.94
N VAL A 198 -3.17 14.56 3.96
CA VAL A 198 -3.29 13.68 2.79
C VAL A 198 -4.70 13.12 2.74
N GLU A 199 -5.30 13.12 1.57
CA GLU A 199 -6.66 12.65 1.32
C GLU A 199 -6.63 11.39 0.46
N PHE A 200 -7.48 10.41 0.78
CA PHE A 200 -7.58 9.13 0.08
C PHE A 200 -9.03 8.82 -0.31
N ARG A 201 -9.21 8.23 -1.49
CA ARG A 201 -10.52 7.77 -1.98
C ARG A 201 -10.40 6.57 -2.93
N ASN A 202 -11.55 6.02 -3.33
CA ASN A 202 -11.65 4.93 -4.32
C ASN A 202 -10.79 3.71 -3.95
N LEU A 203 -10.75 3.39 -2.64
CA LEU A 203 -9.97 2.29 -2.11
C LEU A 203 -10.63 0.95 -2.45
N SER A 204 -9.89 0.10 -3.14
CA SER A 204 -10.35 -1.26 -3.45
C SER A 204 -9.18 -2.26 -3.45
N VAL A 205 -9.45 -3.46 -3.00
CA VAL A 205 -8.49 -4.57 -2.95
C VAL A 205 -9.06 -5.75 -3.74
N LYS A 206 -8.19 -6.42 -4.48
CA LYS A 206 -8.41 -7.74 -5.05
C LYS A 206 -7.38 -8.69 -4.47
N GLU A 207 -7.82 -9.74 -3.78
CA GLU A 207 -6.94 -10.80 -3.32
C GLU A 207 -6.50 -11.67 -4.51
N LEU A 208 -5.23 -12.06 -4.50
CA LEU A 208 -4.64 -12.97 -5.48
C LEU A 208 -4.50 -14.35 -4.84
N ASN A 209 -4.73 -15.39 -5.64
CA ASN A 209 -4.64 -16.80 -5.20
C ASN A 209 -3.20 -17.24 -5.05
#